data_047e3c40342e0f9e59ecdb1ce50b8630
#
_entry.id   047e3c40342e0f9e59ecdb1ce50b8630
#
_cell.length_a   1.000
_cell.length_b   1.000
_cell.length_c   1.000
_cell.angle_alpha   90.00
_cell.angle_beta   90.00
_cell.angle_gamma   90.00
#
_symmetry.space_group_name_H-M   'P 1'
#
loop_
_entity.id
_entity.type
_entity.pdbx_description
1 polymer ?
#
loop_
_entity_poly.entity_id
_entity_poly.type
_entity_poly.pdbx_seq_one_letter_code
_entity_poly.pdbx_strand_id
1 'polypeptide(L)'
;MRIGFHVSISGGFSLSVQRAYELGCTCMQIFSRNPRGWTVKPIDPDDVAEFKNLRSKWDIGPVFVHTNYLINLASSKSDLYEKSIEQLVIDLERTETLGAEYLVTHLGSASGQEPAWMIERVAHALNMAMKLHRPKATILLENTAGEKGDIGYELEQIQEVISRLEDAKNVGICYDTCHGFAAGYDIRTKKDVDALAKKIDATVGLNRLKGMHLNDCLRDFSSHVDRHWHIGEGKVGLAGFKVLLNHAAFKDVPKIMETPKETEEDDPRNMKTVKALIR
;
A
#
# COMPACT_ATOMS: atom_id res chain seq x y z
N MET A 1 12.67 13.46 0.60
CA MET A 1 11.75 12.41 0.08
C MET A 1 12.03 11.13 0.83
N ARG A 2 11.02 10.42 1.32
CA ARG A 2 11.14 9.09 1.96
C ARG A 2 10.90 8.02 0.91
N ILE A 3 11.84 7.07 0.77
CA ILE A 3 11.81 5.99 -0.24
C ILE A 3 12.27 4.70 0.41
N GLY A 4 11.61 3.59 0.08
CA GLY A 4 11.97 2.28 0.57
C GLY A 4 11.35 1.14 -0.21
N PHE A 5 11.43 -0.03 0.38
CA PHE A 5 10.91 -1.27 -0.18
C PHE A 5 9.96 -1.98 0.77
N HIS A 6 9.14 -2.86 0.21
CA HIS A 6 8.55 -3.93 0.97
C HIS A 6 9.64 -4.96 1.28
N VAL A 7 10.03 -5.05 2.54
CA VAL A 7 11.15 -5.92 2.98
C VAL A 7 10.66 -7.14 3.75
N SER A 8 11.43 -8.22 3.66
CA SER A 8 11.11 -9.48 4.34
C SER A 8 11.31 -9.38 5.84
N ILE A 9 10.37 -9.95 6.61
CA ILE A 9 10.47 -10.14 8.06
C ILE A 9 11.07 -11.50 8.46
N SER A 10 11.62 -12.24 7.53
CA SER A 10 12.24 -13.54 7.82
C SER A 10 13.37 -13.38 8.83
N GLY A 11 13.31 -14.15 9.93
CA GLY A 11 14.28 -14.09 11.02
C GLY A 11 13.97 -13.05 12.10
N GLY A 12 12.98 -12.17 11.93
CA GLY A 12 12.55 -11.18 12.93
C GLY A 12 12.28 -9.80 12.34
N PHE A 13 11.57 -8.98 13.09
CA PHE A 13 11.24 -7.61 12.69
C PHE A 13 12.48 -6.69 12.70
N SER A 14 13.35 -6.83 13.69
CA SER A 14 14.60 -6.07 13.78
C SER A 14 15.49 -6.29 12.56
N LEU A 15 15.58 -7.52 12.04
CA LEU A 15 16.31 -7.83 10.82
C LEU A 15 15.69 -7.18 9.57
N SER A 16 14.38 -6.91 9.55
CA SER A 16 13.77 -6.18 8.43
C SER A 16 14.24 -4.72 8.36
N VAL A 17 14.46 -4.09 9.51
CA VAL A 17 15.03 -2.74 9.58
C VAL A 17 16.47 -2.71 9.07
N GLN A 18 17.27 -3.73 9.43
CA GLN A 18 18.63 -3.87 8.93
C GLN A 18 18.66 -4.02 7.40
N ARG A 19 17.81 -4.89 6.83
CA ARG A 19 17.67 -5.03 5.37
C ARG A 19 17.29 -3.71 4.70
N ALA A 20 16.33 -2.97 5.28
CA ALA A 20 15.94 -1.66 4.78
C ALA A 20 17.12 -0.66 4.79
N TYR A 21 17.90 -0.64 5.87
CA TYR A 21 19.08 0.21 6.01
C TYR A 21 20.15 -0.13 4.97
N GLU A 22 20.48 -1.40 4.78
CA GLU A 22 21.46 -1.89 3.80
C GLU A 22 21.07 -1.54 2.36
N LEU A 23 19.76 -1.55 2.04
CA LEU A 23 19.22 -1.09 0.75
C LEU A 23 19.19 0.44 0.62
N GLY A 24 19.54 1.18 1.66
CA GLY A 24 19.51 2.65 1.67
C GLY A 24 18.11 3.23 1.69
N CYS A 25 17.15 2.51 2.31
CA CYS A 25 15.79 2.96 2.54
C CYS A 25 15.73 4.05 3.61
N THR A 26 14.75 4.94 3.49
CA THR A 26 14.41 5.97 4.49
C THR A 26 12.98 5.82 5.01
N CYS A 27 12.19 4.91 4.44
CA CYS A 27 10.94 4.34 4.94
C CYS A 27 10.90 2.88 4.52
N MET A 28 9.93 2.11 5.02
CA MET A 28 9.83 0.69 4.68
C MET A 28 8.41 0.19 4.81
N GLN A 29 8.12 -0.92 4.13
CA GLN A 29 6.91 -1.70 4.31
C GLN A 29 7.25 -3.14 4.68
N ILE A 30 6.43 -3.75 5.51
CA ILE A 30 6.55 -5.15 5.92
C ILE A 30 5.18 -5.81 5.99
N PHE A 31 5.15 -7.14 5.98
CA PHE A 31 4.02 -7.86 6.55
C PHE A 31 4.22 -7.99 8.07
N SER A 32 3.12 -7.98 8.83
CA SER A 32 3.19 -8.24 10.27
C SER A 32 3.30 -9.73 10.62
N ARG A 33 3.09 -10.62 9.64
CA ARG A 33 3.05 -12.09 9.75
C ARG A 33 3.18 -12.74 8.38
N ASN A 34 3.09 -14.08 8.32
CA ASN A 34 3.09 -14.79 7.04
C ASN A 34 1.91 -14.33 6.16
N PRO A 35 2.16 -13.73 4.98
CA PRO A 35 1.10 -13.17 4.13
C PRO A 35 0.24 -14.23 3.41
N ARG A 36 0.64 -15.50 3.46
CA ARG A 36 -0.06 -16.62 2.78
C ARG A 36 -0.74 -17.58 3.75
N GLY A 37 -0.92 -17.18 5.01
CA GLY A 37 -1.55 -18.01 6.02
C GLY A 37 -2.39 -17.23 7.01
N TRP A 38 -3.34 -17.93 7.64
CA TRP A 38 -4.21 -17.35 8.68
C TRP A 38 -3.60 -17.42 10.08
N THR A 39 -2.57 -18.25 10.25
CA THR A 39 -1.95 -18.46 11.56
C THR A 39 -1.23 -17.21 12.03
N VAL A 40 -1.52 -16.82 13.26
CA VAL A 40 -0.87 -15.69 13.94
C VAL A 40 0.04 -16.22 15.02
N LYS A 41 1.34 -15.95 14.89
CA LYS A 41 2.30 -16.23 15.96
C LYS A 41 2.42 -15.03 16.89
N PRO A 42 2.64 -15.23 18.20
CA PRO A 42 2.97 -14.12 19.09
C PRO A 42 4.16 -13.32 18.57
N ILE A 43 4.16 -12.03 18.84
CA ILE A 43 5.29 -11.16 18.55
C ILE A 43 6.24 -11.24 19.75
N ASP A 44 7.52 -11.41 19.48
CA ASP A 44 8.57 -11.35 20.50
C ASP A 44 8.77 -9.89 20.95
N PRO A 45 8.56 -9.57 22.24
CA PRO A 45 8.72 -8.21 22.76
C PRO A 45 10.14 -7.67 22.62
N ASP A 46 11.15 -8.51 22.72
CA ASP A 46 12.55 -8.10 22.62
C ASP A 46 12.89 -7.73 21.16
N ASP A 47 12.40 -8.51 20.20
CA ASP A 47 12.53 -8.18 18.76
C ASP A 47 11.80 -6.87 18.41
N VAL A 48 10.62 -6.62 19.00
CA VAL A 48 9.91 -5.33 18.84
C VAL A 48 10.71 -4.17 19.41
N ALA A 49 11.30 -4.35 20.59
CA ALA A 49 12.11 -3.31 21.21
C ALA A 49 13.31 -2.96 20.32
N GLU A 50 14.00 -3.96 19.80
CA GLU A 50 15.14 -3.76 18.90
C GLU A 50 14.68 -3.20 17.53
N PHE A 51 13.57 -3.63 16.99
CA PHE A 51 12.97 -3.04 15.78
C PHE A 51 12.78 -1.52 15.94
N LYS A 52 12.18 -1.10 17.06
CA LYS A 52 11.95 0.33 17.36
C LYS A 52 13.25 1.10 17.55
N ASN A 53 14.22 0.51 18.23
CA ASN A 53 15.55 1.07 18.44
C ASN A 53 16.27 1.30 17.11
N LEU A 54 16.36 0.27 16.26
CA LEU A 54 17.07 0.35 14.98
C LEU A 54 16.40 1.33 14.00
N ARG A 55 15.06 1.35 13.89
CA ARG A 55 14.37 2.31 13.02
C ARG A 55 14.62 3.77 13.47
N SER A 56 14.65 4.01 14.77
CA SER A 56 14.99 5.33 15.32
C SER A 56 16.44 5.70 15.05
N LYS A 57 17.38 4.77 15.32
CA LYS A 57 18.81 4.95 15.11
C LYS A 57 19.16 5.31 13.66
N TRP A 58 18.49 4.71 12.70
CA TRP A 58 18.79 4.88 11.28
C TRP A 58 17.80 5.80 10.54
N ASP A 59 16.92 6.48 11.26
CA ASP A 59 15.89 7.39 10.72
C ASP A 59 15.05 6.72 9.61
N ILE A 60 14.61 5.46 9.84
CA ILE A 60 13.75 4.73 8.93
C ILE A 60 12.28 4.88 9.35
N GLY A 61 11.54 5.67 8.59
CA GLY A 61 10.12 5.92 8.80
C GLY A 61 9.54 6.85 7.75
N PRO A 62 8.21 6.85 7.57
CA PRO A 62 7.26 5.98 8.26
C PRO A 62 7.43 4.51 7.90
N VAL A 63 6.90 3.64 8.79
CA VAL A 63 6.77 2.21 8.53
C VAL A 63 5.33 1.91 8.14
N PHE A 64 5.19 1.16 7.05
CA PHE A 64 3.94 0.62 6.57
C PHE A 64 3.87 -0.86 6.93
N VAL A 65 2.72 -1.31 7.41
CA VAL A 65 2.39 -2.73 7.49
C VAL A 65 1.36 -3.00 6.41
N HIS A 66 1.57 -4.02 5.59
CA HIS A 66 0.58 -4.45 4.62
C HIS A 66 -0.21 -5.64 5.17
N THR A 67 -1.52 -5.66 4.98
CA THR A 67 -2.36 -6.83 5.32
C THR A 67 -1.95 -8.04 4.49
N ASN A 68 -2.26 -9.25 5.00
CA ASN A 68 -1.96 -10.45 4.23
C ASN A 68 -2.88 -10.58 2.98
N TYR A 69 -2.43 -11.36 2.00
CA TYR A 69 -3.14 -11.58 0.73
C TYR A 69 -4.48 -12.30 0.84
N LEU A 70 -4.79 -12.89 2.00
CA LEU A 70 -6.01 -13.67 2.19
C LEU A 70 -7.19 -12.81 2.64
N ILE A 71 -6.93 -11.61 3.14
CA ILE A 71 -7.96 -10.66 3.57
C ILE A 71 -8.74 -10.18 2.34
N ASN A 72 -10.07 -10.32 2.37
CA ASN A 72 -10.97 -9.86 1.33
C ASN A 72 -12.21 -9.22 1.97
N LEU A 73 -12.18 -7.89 2.08
CA LEU A 73 -13.22 -7.09 2.74
C LEU A 73 -14.51 -6.97 1.89
N ALA A 74 -14.46 -7.36 0.62
CA ALA A 74 -15.60 -7.40 -0.29
C ALA A 74 -16.18 -8.81 -0.48
N SER A 75 -15.63 -9.83 0.19
CA SER A 75 -16.01 -11.22 -0.06
C SER A 75 -17.51 -11.47 0.03
N SER A 76 -18.07 -12.17 -0.96
CA SER A 76 -19.45 -12.68 -0.93
C SER A 76 -19.65 -13.91 -0.05
N LYS A 77 -18.55 -14.57 0.37
CA LYS A 77 -18.56 -15.72 1.28
C LYS A 77 -18.52 -15.22 2.72
N SER A 78 -19.55 -15.49 3.52
CA SER A 78 -19.69 -14.98 4.88
C SER A 78 -18.54 -15.38 5.80
N ASP A 79 -18.12 -16.64 5.76
CA ASP A 79 -17.01 -17.16 6.57
C ASP A 79 -15.67 -16.46 6.26
N LEU A 80 -15.38 -16.24 4.97
CA LEU A 80 -14.18 -15.50 4.56
C LEU A 80 -14.27 -14.03 4.94
N TYR A 81 -15.45 -13.43 4.81
CA TYR A 81 -15.69 -12.03 5.16
C TYR A 81 -15.49 -11.76 6.64
N GLU A 82 -16.14 -12.54 7.50
CA GLU A 82 -16.02 -12.43 8.95
C GLU A 82 -14.56 -12.65 9.39
N LYS A 83 -13.91 -13.68 8.84
CA LYS A 83 -12.50 -13.93 9.09
C LYS A 83 -11.60 -12.78 8.61
N SER A 84 -11.94 -12.14 7.50
CA SER A 84 -11.18 -10.99 7.00
C SER A 84 -11.26 -9.80 7.96
N ILE A 85 -12.42 -9.55 8.58
CA ILE A 85 -12.59 -8.50 9.60
C ILE A 85 -11.75 -8.82 10.84
N GLU A 86 -11.83 -10.04 11.36
CA GLU A 86 -11.02 -10.47 12.51
C GLU A 86 -9.52 -10.31 12.24
N GLN A 87 -9.08 -10.70 11.05
CA GLN A 87 -7.67 -10.64 10.68
C GLN A 87 -7.19 -9.21 10.42
N LEU A 88 -8.06 -8.31 9.96
CA LEU A 88 -7.77 -6.89 9.85
C LEU A 88 -7.54 -6.27 11.25
N VAL A 89 -8.36 -6.63 12.23
CA VAL A 89 -8.17 -6.21 13.64
C VAL A 89 -6.82 -6.68 14.17
N ILE A 90 -6.46 -7.93 13.94
CA ILE A 90 -5.16 -8.47 14.35
C ILE A 90 -4.01 -7.71 13.70
N ASP A 91 -4.11 -7.41 12.39
CA ASP A 91 -3.06 -6.65 11.69
C ASP A 91 -2.97 -5.20 12.19
N LEU A 92 -4.09 -4.57 12.61
CA LEU A 92 -4.09 -3.26 13.29
C LEU A 92 -3.35 -3.32 14.64
N GLU A 93 -3.67 -4.28 15.48
CA GLU A 93 -3.01 -4.47 16.79
C GLU A 93 -1.51 -4.69 16.63
N ARG A 94 -1.10 -5.49 15.63
CA ARG A 94 0.30 -5.77 15.34
C ARG A 94 1.02 -4.55 14.78
N THR A 95 0.36 -3.76 13.93
CA THR A 95 0.87 -2.49 13.41
C THR A 95 1.21 -1.54 14.56
N GLU A 96 0.31 -1.41 15.52
CA GLU A 96 0.51 -0.55 16.70
C GLU A 96 1.56 -1.11 17.67
N THR A 97 1.61 -2.44 17.85
CA THR A 97 2.65 -3.10 18.65
C THR A 97 4.04 -2.78 18.10
N LEU A 98 4.20 -2.82 16.78
CA LEU A 98 5.44 -2.44 16.09
C LEU A 98 5.71 -0.93 16.12
N GLY A 99 4.72 -0.11 16.48
CA GLY A 99 4.81 1.34 16.41
C GLY A 99 4.87 1.85 14.98
N ALA A 100 4.32 1.09 14.02
CA ALA A 100 4.20 1.51 12.64
C ALA A 100 3.07 2.54 12.47
N GLU A 101 3.23 3.45 11.53
CA GLU A 101 2.31 4.57 11.31
C GLU A 101 1.10 4.17 10.48
N TYR A 102 1.26 3.20 9.57
CA TYR A 102 0.26 2.88 8.55
C TYR A 102 -0.01 1.38 8.45
N LEU A 103 -1.29 1.04 8.24
CA LEU A 103 -1.73 -0.28 7.80
C LEU A 103 -2.34 -0.16 6.40
N VAL A 104 -1.69 -0.75 5.40
CA VAL A 104 -2.17 -0.77 4.00
C VAL A 104 -3.04 -2.00 3.77
N THR A 105 -4.15 -1.83 3.09
CA THR A 105 -5.06 -2.93 2.73
C THR A 105 -5.71 -2.71 1.37
N HIS A 106 -5.81 -3.78 0.57
CA HIS A 106 -6.73 -3.81 -0.56
C HIS A 106 -8.18 -3.86 -0.08
N LEU A 107 -9.10 -3.39 -0.92
CA LEU A 107 -10.52 -3.41 -0.61
C LEU A 107 -11.13 -4.82 -0.78
N GLY A 108 -10.55 -5.61 -1.67
CA GLY A 108 -10.98 -6.98 -1.95
C GLY A 108 -11.74 -7.11 -3.27
N SER A 109 -12.37 -8.27 -3.43
CA SER A 109 -13.03 -8.64 -4.69
C SER A 109 -14.24 -9.55 -4.46
N ALA A 110 -15.25 -9.45 -5.35
CA ALA A 110 -16.40 -10.34 -5.39
C ALA A 110 -16.94 -10.46 -6.81
N SER A 111 -16.49 -11.48 -7.54
CA SER A 111 -16.93 -11.71 -8.91
C SER A 111 -18.46 -11.86 -9.01
N GLY A 112 -19.07 -11.12 -9.94
CA GLY A 112 -20.51 -11.16 -10.18
C GLY A 112 -21.35 -10.30 -9.24
N GLN A 113 -20.72 -9.55 -8.34
CA GLN A 113 -21.39 -8.55 -7.51
C GLN A 113 -21.26 -7.15 -8.11
N GLU A 114 -22.29 -6.33 -7.91
CA GLU A 114 -22.27 -4.93 -8.33
C GLU A 114 -21.32 -4.09 -7.46
N PRO A 115 -20.64 -3.08 -8.02
CA PRO A 115 -19.73 -2.22 -7.28
C PRO A 115 -20.35 -1.60 -6.02
N ALA A 116 -21.61 -1.13 -6.10
CA ALA A 116 -22.32 -0.54 -4.96
C ALA A 116 -22.46 -1.52 -3.78
N TRP A 117 -22.71 -2.80 -4.05
CA TRP A 117 -22.77 -3.83 -3.02
C TRP A 117 -21.41 -4.07 -2.38
N MET A 118 -20.33 -4.11 -3.19
CA MET A 118 -18.98 -4.29 -2.68
C MET A 118 -18.53 -3.11 -1.82
N ILE A 119 -18.83 -1.88 -2.24
CA ILE A 119 -18.55 -0.65 -1.48
C ILE A 119 -19.22 -0.69 -0.10
N GLU A 120 -20.50 -1.04 -0.05
CA GLU A 120 -21.25 -1.19 1.20
C GLU A 120 -20.57 -2.20 2.13
N ARG A 121 -20.18 -3.33 1.57
CA ARG A 121 -19.57 -4.43 2.30
C ARG A 121 -18.20 -4.08 2.86
N VAL A 122 -17.36 -3.42 2.05
CA VAL A 122 -16.05 -2.92 2.50
C VAL A 122 -16.21 -1.87 3.61
N ALA A 123 -17.11 -0.91 3.43
CA ALA A 123 -17.37 0.11 4.45
C ALA A 123 -17.86 -0.51 5.77
N HIS A 124 -18.76 -1.49 5.70
CA HIS A 124 -19.23 -2.23 6.88
C HIS A 124 -18.06 -2.99 7.56
N ALA A 125 -17.20 -3.67 6.79
CA ALA A 125 -16.05 -4.39 7.34
C ALA A 125 -15.09 -3.45 8.09
N LEU A 126 -14.79 -2.29 7.50
CA LEU A 126 -13.93 -1.28 8.11
C LEU A 126 -14.57 -0.69 9.38
N ASN A 127 -15.85 -0.35 9.36
CA ASN A 127 -16.58 0.13 10.52
C ASN A 127 -16.55 -0.90 11.66
N MET A 128 -16.78 -2.19 11.34
CA MET A 128 -16.72 -3.28 12.34
C MET A 128 -15.31 -3.43 12.91
N ALA A 129 -14.27 -3.43 12.08
CA ALA A 129 -12.89 -3.54 12.52
C ALA A 129 -12.51 -2.35 13.43
N MET A 130 -12.84 -1.12 13.03
CA MET A 130 -12.55 0.09 13.81
C MET A 130 -13.38 0.19 15.11
N LYS A 131 -14.54 -0.44 15.16
CA LYS A 131 -15.34 -0.56 16.40
C LYS A 131 -14.74 -1.57 17.37
N LEU A 132 -14.24 -2.69 16.86
CA LEU A 132 -13.58 -3.74 17.66
C LEU A 132 -12.22 -3.28 18.20
N HIS A 133 -11.47 -2.58 17.37
CA HIS A 133 -10.18 -1.99 17.73
C HIS A 133 -10.11 -0.54 17.22
N ARG A 134 -10.14 0.42 18.15
CA ARG A 134 -10.01 1.85 17.78
C ARG A 134 -8.57 2.15 17.37
N PRO A 135 -8.27 2.26 16.06
CA PRO A 135 -6.89 2.32 15.61
C PRO A 135 -6.27 3.67 15.93
N LYS A 136 -5.01 3.64 16.39
CA LYS A 136 -4.12 4.82 16.43
C LYS A 136 -3.35 4.95 15.12
N ALA A 137 -2.96 3.80 14.52
CA ALA A 137 -2.39 3.77 13.19
C ALA A 137 -3.43 4.20 12.14
N THR A 138 -2.96 4.77 11.03
CA THR A 138 -3.85 5.13 9.92
C THR A 138 -4.02 3.93 8.99
N ILE A 139 -5.27 3.56 8.69
CA ILE A 139 -5.60 2.56 7.68
C ILE A 139 -5.50 3.23 6.31
N LEU A 140 -4.73 2.65 5.40
CA LEU A 140 -4.60 3.12 4.03
C LEU A 140 -5.30 2.16 3.08
N LEU A 141 -6.31 2.66 2.41
CA LEU A 141 -6.99 1.95 1.35
C LEU A 141 -6.15 2.05 0.08
N GLU A 142 -5.78 0.93 -0.49
CA GLU A 142 -4.98 0.88 -1.70
C GLU A 142 -5.86 0.74 -2.93
N ASN A 143 -5.56 1.52 -4.00
CA ASN A 143 -6.21 1.31 -5.29
C ASN A 143 -5.75 0.00 -5.92
N THR A 144 -6.64 -0.64 -6.67
CA THR A 144 -6.40 -1.91 -7.37
C THR A 144 -6.26 -1.70 -8.88
N ALA A 145 -5.80 -2.72 -9.59
CA ALA A 145 -5.69 -2.70 -11.05
C ALA A 145 -7.06 -2.84 -11.76
N GLY A 146 -8.11 -3.25 -11.03
CA GLY A 146 -9.41 -3.55 -11.61
C GLY A 146 -9.45 -4.91 -12.31
N GLU A 147 -8.72 -5.90 -11.79
CA GLU A 147 -8.88 -7.29 -12.22
C GLU A 147 -10.32 -7.75 -11.97
N LYS A 148 -10.74 -8.82 -12.65
CA LYS A 148 -12.12 -9.25 -12.63
C LYS A 148 -12.65 -9.45 -11.20
N GLY A 149 -13.61 -8.60 -10.82
CA GLY A 149 -14.28 -8.64 -9.53
C GLY A 149 -13.63 -7.77 -8.45
N ASP A 150 -12.53 -7.07 -8.74
CA ASP A 150 -11.91 -6.14 -7.81
C ASP A 150 -12.75 -4.87 -7.61
N ILE A 151 -12.64 -4.29 -6.42
CA ILE A 151 -13.16 -2.97 -6.08
C ILE A 151 -12.00 -2.03 -5.67
N GLY A 152 -12.14 -0.74 -5.95
CA GLY A 152 -11.13 0.27 -5.61
C GLY A 152 -10.19 0.62 -6.77
N TYR A 153 -10.46 0.19 -7.98
CA TYR A 153 -9.70 0.61 -9.16
C TYR A 153 -10.08 2.03 -9.65
N GLU A 154 -11.27 2.51 -9.33
CA GLU A 154 -11.68 3.90 -9.50
C GLU A 154 -11.56 4.63 -8.16
N LEU A 155 -10.94 5.80 -8.15
CA LEU A 155 -10.77 6.61 -6.95
C LEU A 155 -12.10 7.03 -6.31
N GLU A 156 -13.17 7.13 -7.11
CA GLU A 156 -14.53 7.36 -6.66
C GLU A 156 -15.06 6.23 -5.78
N GLN A 157 -14.72 4.99 -6.08
CA GLN A 157 -15.12 3.83 -5.28
C GLN A 157 -14.47 3.90 -3.89
N ILE A 158 -13.17 4.27 -3.82
CA ILE A 158 -12.47 4.47 -2.55
C ILE A 158 -13.10 5.64 -1.77
N GLN A 159 -13.38 6.75 -2.45
CA GLN A 159 -14.04 7.91 -1.84
C GLN A 159 -15.43 7.54 -1.30
N GLU A 160 -16.19 6.75 -2.03
CA GLU A 160 -17.51 6.30 -1.60
C GLU A 160 -17.43 5.37 -0.38
N VAL A 161 -16.45 4.45 -0.32
CA VAL A 161 -16.18 3.67 0.90
C VAL A 161 -15.88 4.59 2.08
N ILE A 162 -14.96 5.57 1.91
CA ILE A 162 -14.59 6.51 2.98
C ILE A 162 -15.80 7.31 3.46
N SER A 163 -16.69 7.74 2.56
CA SER A 163 -17.89 8.52 2.90
C SER A 163 -18.92 7.75 3.75
N ARG A 164 -18.86 6.42 3.75
CA ARG A 164 -19.73 5.52 4.52
C ARG A 164 -19.13 5.09 5.85
N LEU A 165 -17.93 5.56 6.19
CA LEU A 165 -17.31 5.25 7.47
C LEU A 165 -17.92 6.13 8.57
N GLU A 166 -18.17 5.53 9.73
CA GLU A 166 -18.65 6.24 10.93
C GLU A 166 -17.59 7.20 11.48
N ASP A 167 -16.30 6.83 11.37
CA ASP A 167 -15.14 7.67 11.69
C ASP A 167 -14.03 7.45 10.65
N ALA A 168 -13.82 8.42 9.77
CA ALA A 168 -12.79 8.38 8.74
C ALA A 168 -11.53 9.18 9.13
N LYS A 169 -11.34 9.56 10.39
CA LYS A 169 -10.22 10.39 10.84
C LYS A 169 -8.88 9.71 10.59
N ASN A 170 -8.78 8.43 10.91
CA ASN A 170 -7.58 7.62 10.75
C ASN A 170 -7.67 6.72 9.50
N VAL A 171 -8.27 7.22 8.41
CA VAL A 171 -8.34 6.52 7.13
C VAL A 171 -7.78 7.42 6.04
N GLY A 172 -6.83 6.89 5.29
CA GLY A 172 -6.20 7.53 4.14
C GLY A 172 -6.12 6.58 2.96
N ILE A 173 -5.29 6.93 1.99
CA ILE A 173 -5.04 6.09 0.80
C ILE A 173 -3.54 5.84 0.61
N CYS A 174 -3.22 4.67 0.09
CA CYS A 174 -1.98 4.34 -0.57
C CYS A 174 -2.24 4.24 -2.06
N TYR A 175 -1.51 4.99 -2.88
CA TYR A 175 -1.69 4.94 -4.33
C TYR A 175 -0.60 4.10 -4.98
N ASP A 176 -0.96 2.96 -5.57
CA ASP A 176 -0.06 2.14 -6.37
C ASP A 176 -0.04 2.61 -7.82
N THR A 177 1.16 2.88 -8.35
CA THR A 177 1.37 3.40 -9.70
C THR A 177 1.16 2.36 -10.79
N CYS A 178 1.46 1.08 -10.54
CA CYS A 178 1.16 -0.02 -11.45
C CYS A 178 -0.34 -0.28 -11.53
N HIS A 179 -1.00 -0.41 -10.37
CA HIS A 179 -2.45 -0.59 -10.31
C HIS A 179 -3.19 0.57 -10.98
N GLY A 180 -2.81 1.81 -10.67
CA GLY A 180 -3.40 2.99 -11.28
C GLY A 180 -3.21 3.02 -12.80
N PHE A 181 -2.01 2.71 -13.30
CA PHE A 181 -1.75 2.64 -14.74
C PHE A 181 -2.57 1.54 -15.43
N ALA A 182 -2.65 0.37 -14.82
CA ALA A 182 -3.48 -0.73 -15.31
C ALA A 182 -4.99 -0.40 -15.26
N ALA A 183 -5.43 0.42 -14.30
CA ALA A 183 -6.83 0.88 -14.18
C ALA A 183 -7.16 2.08 -15.09
N GLY A 184 -6.17 2.66 -15.81
CA GLY A 184 -6.42 3.76 -16.75
C GLY A 184 -6.00 5.15 -16.25
N TYR A 185 -5.23 5.25 -15.17
CA TYR A 185 -4.61 6.52 -14.73
C TYR A 185 -3.20 6.63 -15.30
N ASP A 186 -3.07 7.38 -16.39
CA ASP A 186 -1.76 7.58 -17.02
C ASP A 186 -0.86 8.49 -16.19
N ILE A 187 0.44 8.18 -16.17
CA ILE A 187 1.46 8.97 -15.46
C ILE A 187 2.71 9.19 -16.32
N ARG A 188 2.64 8.91 -17.65
CA ARG A 188 3.80 8.96 -18.54
C ARG A 188 4.23 10.39 -18.90
N THR A 189 3.34 11.36 -18.81
CA THR A 189 3.64 12.75 -19.12
C THR A 189 3.29 13.70 -17.97
N LYS A 190 3.84 14.92 -18.01
CA LYS A 190 3.49 15.95 -17.02
C LYS A 190 1.99 16.23 -16.98
N LYS A 191 1.34 16.29 -18.14
CA LYS A 191 -0.10 16.52 -18.25
C LYS A 191 -0.91 15.43 -17.52
N ASP A 192 -0.48 14.19 -17.66
CA ASP A 192 -1.16 13.04 -17.05
C ASP A 192 -0.96 13.03 -15.53
N VAL A 193 0.25 13.33 -15.06
CA VAL A 193 0.54 13.45 -13.62
C VAL A 193 -0.21 14.62 -12.99
N ASP A 194 -0.32 15.78 -13.69
CA ASP A 194 -1.15 16.92 -13.27
C ASP A 194 -2.64 16.50 -13.18
N ALA A 195 -3.12 15.68 -14.14
CA ALA A 195 -4.49 15.17 -14.14
C ALA A 195 -4.74 14.20 -12.99
N LEU A 196 -3.82 13.27 -12.71
CA LEU A 196 -3.90 12.36 -11.57
C LEU A 196 -3.94 13.13 -10.25
N ALA A 197 -3.06 14.14 -10.07
CA ALA A 197 -3.05 14.95 -8.85
C ALA A 197 -4.39 15.65 -8.61
N LYS A 198 -4.96 16.26 -9.67
CA LYS A 198 -6.29 16.88 -9.61
C LYS A 198 -7.39 15.87 -9.33
N LYS A 199 -7.31 14.68 -9.91
CA LYS A 199 -8.28 13.60 -9.68
C LYS A 199 -8.27 13.14 -8.24
N ILE A 200 -7.09 12.87 -7.66
CA ILE A 200 -6.96 12.49 -6.25
C ILE A 200 -7.51 13.61 -5.35
N ASP A 201 -7.17 14.87 -5.63
CA ASP A 201 -7.63 16.00 -4.82
C ASP A 201 -9.15 16.17 -4.87
N ALA A 202 -9.74 16.05 -6.05
CA ALA A 202 -11.18 16.20 -6.25
C ALA A 202 -12.02 15.03 -5.70
N THR A 203 -11.43 13.84 -5.51
CA THR A 203 -12.13 12.65 -5.01
C THR A 203 -11.84 12.45 -3.52
N VAL A 204 -10.71 11.86 -3.20
CA VAL A 204 -10.36 11.48 -1.81
C VAL A 204 -9.65 12.58 -1.03
N GLY A 205 -9.10 13.59 -1.73
CA GLY A 205 -8.29 14.67 -1.18
C GLY A 205 -6.81 14.32 -1.06
N LEU A 206 -5.91 15.21 -1.51
CA LEU A 206 -4.46 15.00 -1.41
C LEU A 206 -3.97 14.85 0.04
N ASN A 207 -4.68 15.42 1.00
CA ASN A 207 -4.36 15.29 2.42
C ASN A 207 -4.53 13.86 2.96
N ARG A 208 -5.31 13.01 2.27
CA ARG A 208 -5.48 11.58 2.61
C ARG A 208 -4.46 10.68 1.92
N LEU A 209 -3.72 11.16 0.94
CA LEU A 209 -2.63 10.42 0.30
C LEU A 209 -1.43 10.34 1.25
N LYS A 210 -1.25 9.22 1.93
CA LYS A 210 -0.21 9.02 2.96
C LYS A 210 0.96 8.16 2.50
N GLY A 211 0.79 7.40 1.42
CA GLY A 211 1.82 6.56 0.83
C GLY A 211 1.57 6.34 -0.65
N MET A 212 2.62 5.97 -1.35
CA MET A 212 2.54 5.50 -2.72
C MET A 212 3.34 4.21 -2.85
N HIS A 213 2.76 3.19 -3.48
CA HIS A 213 3.55 2.10 -4.02
C HIS A 213 4.08 2.53 -5.37
N LEU A 214 5.42 2.50 -5.50
CA LEU A 214 6.14 2.98 -6.68
C LEU A 214 6.59 1.77 -7.49
N ASN A 215 5.76 1.35 -8.43
CA ASN A 215 5.97 0.17 -9.26
C ASN A 215 5.76 0.52 -10.73
N ASP A 216 6.68 0.09 -11.62
CA ASP A 216 6.38 0.12 -13.05
C ASP A 216 5.40 -1.01 -13.39
N CYS A 217 4.78 -0.96 -14.55
CA CYS A 217 3.80 -1.94 -14.99
C CYS A 217 4.31 -2.70 -16.22
N LEU A 218 4.32 -4.03 -16.14
CA LEU A 218 4.70 -4.87 -17.30
C LEU A 218 3.60 -4.88 -18.38
N ARG A 219 2.36 -4.65 -17.98
CA ARG A 219 1.18 -4.69 -18.86
C ARG A 219 0.86 -3.33 -19.43
N ASP A 220 0.11 -3.33 -20.54
CA ASP A 220 -0.26 -2.11 -21.23
C ASP A 220 -1.22 -1.25 -20.40
N PHE A 221 -1.26 0.03 -20.73
CA PHE A 221 -2.19 0.99 -20.15
C PHE A 221 -3.64 0.52 -20.25
N SER A 222 -4.40 0.67 -19.14
CA SER A 222 -5.81 0.25 -19.06
C SER A 222 -6.04 -1.24 -19.34
N SER A 223 -5.06 -2.08 -19.00
CA SER A 223 -5.13 -3.53 -19.20
C SER A 223 -5.96 -4.27 -18.15
N HIS A 224 -6.19 -3.64 -17.02
CA HIS A 224 -6.79 -4.27 -15.82
C HIS A 224 -6.07 -5.55 -15.38
N VAL A 225 -4.71 -5.55 -15.48
CA VAL A 225 -3.89 -6.69 -15.06
C VAL A 225 -2.77 -6.19 -14.18
N ASP A 226 -2.73 -6.67 -12.94
CA ASP A 226 -1.67 -6.37 -11.99
C ASP A 226 -0.40 -7.17 -12.31
N ARG A 227 0.66 -6.46 -12.73
CA ARG A 227 1.99 -7.03 -12.94
C ARG A 227 3.03 -5.96 -12.71
N HIS A 228 3.49 -5.86 -11.45
CA HIS A 228 4.60 -4.99 -11.07
C HIS A 228 5.85 -5.28 -11.88
N TRP A 229 6.59 -4.24 -12.18
CA TRP A 229 7.86 -4.36 -12.89
C TRP A 229 8.91 -3.38 -12.34
N HIS A 230 10.15 -3.56 -12.77
CA HIS A 230 11.29 -2.72 -12.38
C HIS A 230 11.11 -1.28 -12.87
N ILE A 231 11.50 -0.31 -12.04
CA ILE A 231 11.30 1.11 -12.32
C ILE A 231 12.00 1.53 -13.62
N GLY A 232 11.19 1.99 -14.57
CA GLY A 232 11.64 2.46 -15.88
C GLY A 232 11.83 1.39 -16.95
N GLU A 233 11.61 0.11 -16.62
CA GLU A 233 11.73 -1.02 -17.55
C GLU A 233 10.34 -1.55 -18.01
N GLY A 234 9.26 -1.00 -17.48
CA GLY A 234 7.87 -1.30 -17.85
C GLY A 234 7.28 -0.28 -18.82
N LYS A 235 5.95 -0.25 -18.83
CA LYS A 235 5.15 0.58 -19.77
C LYS A 235 4.99 2.03 -19.33
N VAL A 236 5.22 2.35 -18.06
CA VAL A 236 5.28 3.74 -17.55
C VAL A 236 6.60 4.38 -17.97
N GLY A 237 7.71 3.70 -17.74
CA GLY A 237 9.04 4.12 -18.13
C GLY A 237 9.63 5.26 -17.30
N LEU A 238 10.93 5.49 -17.47
CA LEU A 238 11.71 6.49 -16.69
C LEU A 238 11.14 7.91 -16.75
N ALA A 239 10.60 8.33 -17.91
CA ALA A 239 10.07 9.68 -18.11
C ALA A 239 8.87 9.95 -17.19
N GLY A 240 7.95 9.00 -17.06
CA GLY A 240 6.79 9.09 -16.18
C GLY A 240 7.21 9.18 -14.70
N PHE A 241 8.07 8.28 -14.25
CA PHE A 241 8.56 8.32 -12.87
C PHE A 241 9.34 9.60 -12.54
N LYS A 242 10.12 10.13 -13.50
CA LYS A 242 10.81 11.40 -13.30
C LYS A 242 9.84 12.54 -13.06
N VAL A 243 8.73 12.60 -13.79
CA VAL A 243 7.69 13.61 -13.59
C VAL A 243 7.01 13.40 -12.24
N LEU A 244 6.56 12.18 -11.96
CA LEU A 244 5.83 11.84 -10.72
C LEU A 244 6.63 12.17 -9.46
N LEU A 245 7.90 11.75 -9.41
CA LEU A 245 8.77 11.93 -8.24
C LEU A 245 9.06 13.40 -7.93
N ASN A 246 9.07 14.26 -8.95
CA ASN A 246 9.36 15.70 -8.77
C ASN A 246 8.08 16.57 -8.77
N HIS A 247 6.89 15.97 -8.87
CA HIS A 247 5.63 16.70 -8.87
C HIS A 247 5.29 17.21 -7.46
N ALA A 248 4.84 18.47 -7.36
CA ALA A 248 4.59 19.15 -6.08
C ALA A 248 3.62 18.40 -5.17
N ALA A 249 2.58 17.76 -5.74
CA ALA A 249 1.61 16.99 -4.97
C ALA A 249 2.18 15.67 -4.41
N PHE A 250 3.23 15.12 -5.01
CA PHE A 250 3.70 13.76 -4.71
C PHE A 250 5.10 13.70 -4.10
N LYS A 251 5.94 14.71 -4.30
CA LYS A 251 7.36 14.69 -3.88
C LYS A 251 7.59 14.38 -2.40
N ASP A 252 6.68 14.80 -1.53
CA ASP A 252 6.80 14.62 -0.08
C ASP A 252 6.05 13.39 0.46
N VAL A 253 5.23 12.72 -0.37
CA VAL A 253 4.57 11.47 -0.01
C VAL A 253 5.61 10.35 0.04
N PRO A 254 5.68 9.51 1.08
CA PRO A 254 6.56 8.34 1.13
C PRO A 254 6.28 7.34 0.01
N LYS A 255 7.33 6.73 -0.54
CA LYS A 255 7.26 5.76 -1.62
C LYS A 255 7.82 4.42 -1.19
N ILE A 256 7.08 3.36 -1.48
CA ILE A 256 7.49 1.98 -1.24
C ILE A 256 7.53 1.25 -2.59
N MET A 257 8.62 0.62 -2.89
CA MET A 257 8.73 -0.25 -4.07
C MET A 257 8.40 -1.70 -3.71
N GLU A 258 7.59 -2.33 -4.55
CA GLU A 258 7.20 -3.74 -4.50
C GLU A 258 7.56 -4.43 -5.81
N THR A 259 8.65 -3.99 -6.40
CA THR A 259 9.19 -4.52 -7.65
C THR A 259 9.60 -5.99 -7.54
N PRO A 260 9.61 -6.76 -8.63
CA PRO A 260 10.08 -8.16 -8.60
C PRO A 260 11.46 -8.30 -7.97
N LYS A 261 11.69 -9.43 -7.28
CA LYS A 261 12.95 -9.77 -6.59
C LYS A 261 13.40 -11.15 -7.05
N GLU A 262 13.86 -11.20 -8.30
CA GLU A 262 14.36 -12.42 -8.91
C GLU A 262 15.85 -12.65 -8.58
N THR A 263 16.57 -11.54 -8.35
CA THR A 263 17.98 -11.54 -7.96
C THR A 263 18.25 -10.57 -6.81
N GLU A 264 19.37 -10.73 -6.12
CA GLU A 264 19.80 -9.82 -5.03
C GLU A 264 20.12 -8.40 -5.54
N GLU A 265 20.38 -8.23 -6.84
CA GLU A 265 20.72 -6.95 -7.46
C GLU A 265 19.47 -6.11 -7.82
N ASP A 266 18.28 -6.69 -7.80
CA ASP A 266 17.06 -6.01 -8.26
C ASP A 266 16.67 -4.80 -7.39
N ASP A 267 16.63 -4.97 -6.07
CA ASP A 267 16.32 -3.87 -5.16
C ASP A 267 17.40 -2.75 -5.21
N PRO A 268 18.73 -3.05 -5.14
CA PRO A 268 19.77 -2.03 -5.32
C PRO A 268 19.65 -1.27 -6.65
N ARG A 269 19.37 -1.97 -7.76
CA ARG A 269 19.19 -1.38 -9.09
C ARG A 269 17.99 -0.42 -9.12
N ASN A 270 16.83 -0.85 -8.61
CA ASN A 270 15.64 -0.01 -8.52
C ASN A 270 15.87 1.22 -7.63
N MET A 271 16.52 1.06 -6.47
CA MET A 271 16.85 2.19 -5.59
C MET A 271 17.78 3.20 -6.28
N LYS A 272 18.80 2.73 -6.98
CA LYS A 272 19.71 3.59 -7.76
C LYS A 272 18.96 4.35 -8.85
N THR A 273 18.07 3.66 -9.58
CA THR A 273 17.24 4.26 -10.63
C THR A 273 16.36 5.36 -10.06
N VAL A 274 15.62 5.10 -8.98
CA VAL A 274 14.73 6.08 -8.36
C VAL A 274 15.52 7.29 -7.85
N LYS A 275 16.64 7.08 -7.16
CA LYS A 275 17.50 8.18 -6.65
C LYS A 275 18.03 9.07 -7.79
N ALA A 276 18.34 8.50 -8.96
CA ALA A 276 18.81 9.25 -10.12
C ALA A 276 17.71 10.11 -10.79
N LEU A 277 16.43 9.80 -10.57
CA LEU A 277 15.30 10.55 -11.12
C LEU A 277 14.89 11.77 -10.27
N ILE A 278 15.28 11.80 -9.00
CA ILE A 278 14.95 12.88 -8.05
C ILE A 278 15.85 14.10 -8.32
N ARG A 279 15.26 15.31 -8.22
CA ARG A 279 15.96 16.59 -8.39
C ARG A 279 16.15 17.30 -7.05
#